data_4ea6c19ecb778653b387b9459e599ba1
#
_entry.id   4ea6c19ecb778653b387b9459e599ba1
#
_cell.length_a   1.000
_cell.length_b   1.000
_cell.length_c   1.000
_cell.angle_alpha   90.00
_cell.angle_beta   90.00
_cell.angle_gamma   90.00
#
_symmetry.space_group_name_H-M   'P 1'
#
loop_
_entity.id
_entity.type
_entity.pdbx_description
1 polymer ?
#
loop_
_entity_poly.entity_id
_entity_poly.type
_entity_poly.pdbx_seq_one_letter_code
_entity_poly.pdbx_strand_id
1 'polypeptide(L)'
;MKKTAIILSLCAVIAACSNNKSDQNVSNDSVSATNQDAKIAETSADTNATQIGTDSNAGNNSSKGAQLIASSDCLGCHKEQEKLVGPAYKDVAKKYSNSDKDINYLANKIISGGKGVWGEVPMTPHPNLALNDAKEMAKYVMSLK
;
A
#
# COMPACT_ATOMS: atom_id res chain seq x y z
N MET A 1 -42.94 8.62 -30.01
CA MET A 1 -43.05 8.10 -31.40
C MET A 1 -41.68 8.21 -32.06
N LYS A 2 -41.27 7.12 -32.77
CA LYS A 2 -40.05 6.94 -33.59
C LYS A 2 -38.82 6.58 -32.74
N LYS A 3 -38.43 5.31 -32.53
CA LYS A 3 -38.03 4.18 -33.43
C LYS A 3 -36.87 4.59 -34.33
N THR A 4 -35.75 3.94 -34.16
CA THR A 4 -34.82 3.30 -35.12
C THR A 4 -33.48 3.03 -34.40
N ALA A 5 -33.05 1.91 -34.29
CA ALA A 5 -32.56 0.76 -35.09
C ALA A 5 -31.05 0.60 -34.88
N ILE A 6 -30.70 -0.43 -34.19
CA ILE A 6 -29.81 -1.59 -34.52
C ILE A 6 -28.68 -1.26 -35.50
N ILE A 7 -27.44 -1.38 -35.02
CA ILE A 7 -26.33 -1.95 -35.82
C ILE A 7 -25.56 -2.89 -34.95
N LEU A 8 -25.76 -4.19 -35.17
CA LEU A 8 -24.81 -5.27 -34.83
C LEU A 8 -23.59 -5.11 -35.73
N SER A 9 -22.41 -5.08 -35.17
CA SER A 9 -21.18 -5.41 -35.87
C SER A 9 -20.43 -6.47 -35.10
N LEU A 10 -20.52 -7.63 -35.67
CA LEU A 10 -19.84 -8.87 -35.34
C LEU A 10 -18.44 -8.81 -35.98
N CYS A 11 -17.37 -8.85 -35.20
CA CYS A 11 -16.07 -9.26 -35.71
C CYS A 11 -15.41 -10.24 -34.75
N ALA A 12 -15.33 -11.44 -35.27
CA ALA A 12 -14.71 -12.61 -34.66
C ALA A 12 -13.21 -12.66 -34.95
N VAL A 13 -12.51 -13.35 -34.04
CA VAL A 13 -11.33 -14.22 -34.21
C VAL A 13 -10.00 -13.51 -34.52
N ILE A 14 -8.99 -13.72 -33.64
CA ILE A 14 -7.83 -14.53 -33.97
C ILE A 14 -7.18 -15.00 -32.66
N ALA A 15 -7.16 -16.33 -32.49
CA ALA A 15 -6.31 -17.04 -31.54
C ALA A 15 -4.89 -17.12 -32.13
N ALA A 16 -3.89 -16.81 -31.31
CA ALA A 16 -2.51 -17.21 -31.59
C ALA A 16 -1.86 -17.69 -30.30
N CYS A 17 -1.81 -19.01 -30.16
CA CYS A 17 -0.91 -19.70 -29.24
C CYS A 17 0.53 -19.49 -29.71
N SER A 18 1.40 -19.10 -28.82
CA SER A 18 2.83 -19.36 -28.99
C SER A 18 3.39 -19.87 -27.67
N ASN A 19 3.59 -21.19 -27.69
CA ASN A 19 4.28 -21.95 -26.67
C ASN A 19 5.77 -21.89 -27.01
N ASN A 20 6.61 -21.42 -26.11
CA ASN A 20 8.05 -21.59 -26.25
C ASN A 20 8.64 -22.14 -24.96
N LYS A 21 8.74 -23.46 -24.93
CA LYS A 21 9.64 -24.23 -24.08
C LYS A 21 11.05 -24.10 -24.63
N SER A 22 11.97 -23.79 -23.80
CA SER A 22 13.38 -24.09 -24.01
C SER A 22 13.98 -24.58 -22.71
N ASP A 23 14.07 -25.88 -22.60
CA ASP A 23 14.97 -26.58 -21.71
C ASP A 23 16.39 -26.38 -22.23
N GLN A 24 17.31 -26.01 -21.37
CA GLN A 24 18.71 -26.43 -21.51
C GLN A 24 19.33 -26.56 -20.12
N ASN A 25 19.51 -27.82 -19.80
CA ASN A 25 20.33 -28.38 -18.77
C ASN A 25 21.80 -28.38 -19.26
N VAL A 26 22.73 -27.82 -18.50
CA VAL A 26 24.15 -28.20 -18.59
C VAL A 26 24.75 -28.19 -17.18
N SER A 27 25.34 -29.31 -16.90
CA SER A 27 25.99 -29.83 -15.71
C SER A 27 27.27 -29.10 -15.27
N ASN A 28 27.49 -29.20 -13.96
CA ASN A 28 28.77 -29.44 -13.24
C ASN A 28 30.07 -28.76 -13.73
N ASP A 29 30.72 -28.04 -12.84
CA ASP A 29 32.04 -28.49 -12.41
C ASP A 29 32.40 -27.97 -10.99
N SER A 30 32.91 -28.92 -10.21
CA SER A 30 33.45 -28.73 -8.88
C SER A 30 34.90 -28.28 -8.99
N VAL A 31 35.30 -27.28 -8.21
CA VAL A 31 36.69 -27.18 -7.72
C VAL A 31 36.75 -26.66 -6.29
N SER A 32 37.36 -27.50 -5.52
CA SER A 32 37.67 -27.42 -4.11
C SER A 32 38.89 -26.52 -3.81
N ALA A 33 38.94 -26.11 -2.55
CA ALA A 33 40.10 -25.66 -1.77
C ALA A 33 40.54 -24.17 -1.99
N THR A 34 40.74 -23.39 -0.94
CA THR A 34 41.68 -23.55 0.14
C THR A 34 41.42 -22.51 1.24
N ASN A 35 41.52 -22.91 2.49
CA ASN A 35 41.61 -22.07 3.69
C ASN A 35 42.72 -21.03 3.62
N GLN A 36 42.49 -19.84 4.14
CA GLN A 36 43.50 -19.13 4.92
C GLN A 36 42.84 -18.20 5.92
N ASP A 37 43.15 -18.50 7.21
CA ASP A 37 42.97 -17.65 8.38
C ASP A 37 43.68 -16.31 8.21
N ALA A 38 42.96 -15.22 8.51
CA ALA A 38 43.60 -13.99 8.95
C ALA A 38 42.71 -13.32 10.00
N LYS A 39 43.09 -13.55 11.25
CA LYS A 39 42.71 -12.81 12.44
C LYS A 39 43.36 -11.43 12.39
N ILE A 40 42.59 -10.34 12.47
CA ILE A 40 43.03 -9.05 13.05
C ILE A 40 41.82 -8.20 13.46
N ALA A 41 41.79 -7.91 14.76
CA ALA A 41 41.49 -6.68 15.48
C ALA A 41 40.11 -6.03 15.36
N GLU A 42 39.53 -5.98 16.53
CA GLU A 42 38.41 -5.16 16.97
C GLU A 42 38.55 -3.68 16.60
N THR A 43 37.50 -3.12 16.07
CA THR A 43 37.17 -1.71 16.30
C THR A 43 35.67 -1.63 16.46
N SER A 44 35.26 -1.33 17.67
CA SER A 44 33.89 -1.04 18.05
C SER A 44 33.37 0.17 17.27
N ALA A 45 32.43 -0.04 16.41
CA ALA A 45 31.55 1.03 15.91
C ALA A 45 30.12 0.64 16.28
N ASP A 46 29.61 1.36 17.23
CA ASP A 46 28.25 1.38 17.71
C ASP A 46 27.29 1.65 16.55
N THR A 47 26.72 0.61 15.98
CA THR A 47 25.54 0.73 15.12
C THR A 47 24.38 0.14 15.89
N ASN A 48 23.67 1.01 16.58
CA ASN A 48 22.36 0.74 17.15
C ASN A 48 21.39 0.36 16.03
N ALA A 49 21.46 -0.89 15.59
CA ALA A 49 20.44 -1.50 14.76
C ALA A 49 19.24 -1.76 15.66
N THR A 50 18.30 -0.81 15.65
CA THR A 50 16.99 -1.00 16.26
C THR A 50 16.34 -2.23 15.64
N GLN A 51 16.38 -3.35 16.36
CA GLN A 51 15.55 -4.52 16.09
C GLN A 51 14.09 -4.06 16.09
N ILE A 52 13.48 -4.08 14.90
CA ILE A 52 12.02 -3.99 14.80
C ILE A 52 11.49 -5.33 15.28
N GLY A 53 11.24 -5.41 16.58
CA GLY A 53 10.53 -6.52 17.18
C GLY A 53 9.11 -6.59 16.60
N THR A 54 8.78 -7.75 16.05
CA THR A 54 7.41 -8.12 15.72
C THR A 54 6.66 -8.43 17.01
N ASP A 55 6.21 -7.40 17.72
CA ASP A 55 5.29 -7.56 18.82
C ASP A 55 3.93 -6.99 18.43
N SER A 56 2.99 -7.92 18.30
CA SER A 56 1.57 -7.68 18.12
C SER A 56 0.98 -7.00 19.36
N ASN A 57 1.07 -5.67 19.44
CA ASN A 57 0.36 -4.93 20.47
C ASN A 57 -0.53 -3.87 19.81
N ALA A 58 -1.83 -3.92 20.08
CA ALA A 58 -2.86 -3.03 19.52
C ALA A 58 -2.57 -1.52 19.75
N GLY A 59 -1.68 -1.18 20.66
CA GLY A 59 -1.19 0.18 20.90
C GLY A 59 -0.18 0.71 19.89
N ASN A 60 0.58 -0.18 19.22
CA ASN A 60 1.62 0.20 18.26
C ASN A 60 1.11 0.48 16.84
N ASN A 61 -0.06 -0.03 16.48
CA ASN A 61 -0.60 0.12 15.13
C ASN A 61 -1.07 1.56 14.87
N SER A 62 -1.61 2.25 15.88
CA SER A 62 -1.99 3.66 15.73
C SER A 62 -0.76 4.56 15.56
N SER A 63 0.36 4.24 16.20
CA SER A 63 1.61 4.99 16.05
C SER A 63 2.24 4.80 14.67
N LYS A 64 2.20 3.58 14.10
CA LYS A 64 2.68 3.31 12.74
C LYS A 64 1.86 4.08 11.70
N GLY A 65 0.54 4.04 11.79
CA GLY A 65 -0.35 4.77 10.89
C GLY A 65 -0.11 6.29 10.95
N ALA A 66 0.08 6.84 12.14
CA ALA A 66 0.41 8.25 12.33
C ALA A 66 1.75 8.63 11.67
N GLN A 67 2.78 7.80 11.84
CA GLN A 67 4.09 8.02 11.22
C GLN A 67 4.01 7.97 9.68
N LEU A 68 3.29 7.00 9.13
CA LEU A 68 3.07 6.88 7.70
C LEU A 68 2.36 8.11 7.13
N ILE A 69 1.34 8.62 7.81
CA ILE A 69 0.63 9.84 7.43
C ILE A 69 1.57 11.05 7.48
N ALA A 70 2.35 11.19 8.56
CA ALA A 70 3.27 12.31 8.74
C ALA A 70 4.42 12.32 7.72
N SER A 71 4.85 11.14 7.26
CA SER A 71 5.90 10.99 6.24
C SER A 71 5.39 11.09 4.81
N SER A 72 4.07 11.21 4.63
CA SER A 72 3.40 11.37 3.34
C SER A 72 2.87 12.80 3.18
N ASP A 73 2.29 13.12 2.03
CA ASP A 73 1.71 14.43 1.72
C ASP A 73 0.28 14.65 2.25
N CYS A 74 -0.25 13.68 3.00
CA CYS A 74 -1.63 13.65 3.50
C CYS A 74 -2.03 14.93 4.26
N LEU A 75 -1.12 15.47 5.09
CA LEU A 75 -1.38 16.63 5.95
C LEU A 75 -1.48 17.95 5.16
N GLY A 76 -1.11 17.96 3.89
CA GLY A 76 -1.36 19.07 2.98
C GLY A 76 -2.84 19.30 2.69
N CYS A 77 -3.64 18.21 2.72
CA CYS A 77 -5.07 18.25 2.43
C CYS A 77 -5.98 17.87 3.60
N HIS A 78 -5.47 17.15 4.59
CA HIS A 78 -6.23 16.71 5.75
C HIS A 78 -5.67 17.24 7.06
N LYS A 79 -6.54 17.48 8.02
CA LYS A 79 -6.20 17.75 9.42
C LYS A 79 -6.95 16.77 10.31
N GLU A 80 -6.52 16.64 11.55
CA GLU A 80 -7.20 15.74 12.49
C GLU A 80 -8.59 16.24 12.88
N GLN A 81 -8.74 17.53 13.15
CA GLN A 81 -9.94 18.07 13.78
C GLN A 81 -10.75 19.01 12.87
N GLU A 82 -10.16 19.53 11.82
CA GLU A 82 -10.79 20.51 10.94
C GLU A 82 -10.71 20.08 9.48
N LYS A 83 -11.74 20.43 8.71
CA LYS A 83 -11.75 20.25 7.27
C LYS A 83 -10.83 21.29 6.62
N LEU A 84 -9.94 20.81 5.73
CA LEU A 84 -9.11 21.68 4.89
C LEU A 84 -9.58 21.50 3.43
N VAL A 85 -8.80 20.84 2.59
CA VAL A 85 -9.22 20.42 1.24
C VAL A 85 -10.06 19.15 1.34
N GLY A 86 -9.54 18.16 2.03
CA GLY A 86 -10.24 16.92 2.37
C GLY A 86 -10.96 17.01 3.73
N PRO A 87 -11.75 15.99 4.11
CA PRO A 87 -12.43 15.92 5.40
C PRO A 87 -11.44 15.85 6.55
N ALA A 88 -11.86 16.33 7.73
CA ALA A 88 -11.12 16.07 8.96
C ALA A 88 -11.07 14.56 9.26
N TYR A 89 -9.96 14.07 9.81
CA TYR A 89 -9.86 12.65 10.17
C TYR A 89 -10.91 12.22 11.20
N LYS A 90 -11.23 13.10 12.17
CA LYS A 90 -12.33 12.86 13.12
C LYS A 90 -13.70 12.73 12.44
N ASP A 91 -13.94 13.46 11.36
CA ASP A 91 -15.21 13.32 10.63
C ASP A 91 -15.27 12.01 9.86
N VAL A 92 -14.12 11.56 9.30
CA VAL A 92 -14.00 10.23 8.71
C VAL A 92 -14.26 9.16 9.77
N ALA A 93 -13.61 9.25 10.93
CA ALA A 93 -13.80 8.31 12.04
C ALA A 93 -15.26 8.25 12.52
N LYS A 94 -15.97 9.37 12.56
CA LYS A 94 -17.41 9.42 12.92
C LYS A 94 -18.31 8.76 11.87
N LYS A 95 -17.94 8.91 10.58
CA LYS A 95 -18.78 8.41 9.47
C LYS A 95 -18.70 6.90 9.28
N TYR A 96 -17.57 6.29 9.55
CA TYR A 96 -17.32 4.87 9.34
C TYR A 96 -17.21 4.11 10.67
N SER A 97 -17.51 2.82 10.62
CA SER A 97 -17.27 1.92 11.74
C SER A 97 -15.82 1.41 11.71
N ASN A 98 -15.30 1.00 12.88
CA ASN A 98 -13.95 0.42 12.94
C ASN A 98 -13.97 -1.08 12.58
N SER A 99 -14.66 -1.41 11.48
CA SER A 99 -14.76 -2.78 10.95
C SER A 99 -13.68 -3.02 9.89
N ASP A 100 -13.29 -4.27 9.70
CA ASP A 100 -12.34 -4.64 8.64
C ASP A 100 -12.83 -4.22 7.25
N LYS A 101 -14.14 -4.22 7.03
CA LYS A 101 -14.76 -3.74 5.79
C LYS A 101 -14.45 -2.26 5.57
N ASP A 102 -14.65 -1.44 6.59
CA ASP A 102 -14.44 0.02 6.48
C ASP A 102 -12.95 0.36 6.42
N ILE A 103 -12.11 -0.35 7.19
CA ILE A 103 -10.65 -0.22 7.09
C ILE A 103 -10.17 -0.54 5.66
N ASN A 104 -10.63 -1.64 5.07
CA ASN A 104 -10.28 -2.01 3.70
C ASN A 104 -10.80 -0.97 2.70
N TYR A 105 -12.03 -0.47 2.88
CA TYR A 105 -12.59 0.58 2.04
C TYR A 105 -11.76 1.86 2.07
N LEU A 106 -11.41 2.35 3.27
CA LEU A 106 -10.61 3.54 3.46
C LEU A 106 -9.18 3.37 2.92
N ALA A 107 -8.55 2.22 3.15
CA ALA A 107 -7.24 1.90 2.59
C ALA A 107 -7.25 1.95 1.05
N ASN A 108 -8.28 1.38 0.42
CA ASN A 108 -8.44 1.47 -1.03
C ASN A 108 -8.69 2.91 -1.50
N LYS A 109 -9.39 3.74 -0.70
CA LYS A 109 -9.55 5.17 -1.02
C LYS A 109 -8.24 5.93 -0.95
N ILE A 110 -7.35 5.61 -0.02
CA ILE A 110 -6.01 6.17 0.05
C ILE A 110 -5.22 5.82 -1.22
N ILE A 111 -5.24 4.55 -1.64
CA ILE A 111 -4.48 4.07 -2.80
C ILE A 111 -5.05 4.62 -4.13
N SER A 112 -6.38 4.54 -4.30
CA SER A 112 -7.04 4.84 -5.57
C SER A 112 -7.54 6.28 -5.68
N GLY A 113 -7.57 7.02 -4.57
CA GLY A 113 -8.17 8.34 -4.53
C GLY A 113 -9.69 8.31 -4.76
N GLY A 114 -10.20 9.42 -5.34
CA GLY A 114 -11.60 9.51 -5.75
C GLY A 114 -12.33 10.71 -5.16
N LYS A 115 -13.60 10.88 -5.56
CA LYS A 115 -14.47 11.99 -5.15
C LYS A 115 -15.89 11.52 -4.84
N GLY A 116 -16.75 12.43 -4.45
CA GLY A 116 -18.19 12.25 -4.29
C GLY A 116 -18.64 12.03 -2.85
N VAL A 117 -17.96 11.19 -2.06
CA VAL A 117 -18.37 10.89 -0.68
C VAL A 117 -18.28 12.09 0.26
N TRP A 118 -17.28 12.96 0.01
CA TRP A 118 -16.98 14.16 0.80
C TRP A 118 -17.08 15.45 -0.02
N GLY A 119 -17.60 15.39 -1.23
CA GLY A 119 -17.75 16.49 -2.16
C GLY A 119 -17.06 16.22 -3.50
N GLU A 120 -16.96 17.27 -4.32
CA GLU A 120 -16.48 17.15 -5.70
C GLU A 120 -14.96 17.28 -5.84
N VAL A 121 -14.26 17.76 -4.80
CA VAL A 121 -12.80 17.85 -4.82
C VAL A 121 -12.24 16.42 -4.76
N PRO A 122 -11.45 16.00 -5.74
CA PRO A 122 -10.89 14.66 -5.74
C PRO A 122 -9.73 14.54 -4.77
N MET A 123 -9.68 13.40 -4.07
CA MET A 123 -8.49 12.96 -3.34
C MET A 123 -7.48 12.39 -4.33
N THR A 124 -6.22 12.82 -4.23
CA THR A 124 -5.11 12.31 -5.05
C THR A 124 -4.86 10.83 -4.75
N PRO A 125 -4.66 9.98 -5.76
CA PRO A 125 -4.30 8.58 -5.57
C PRO A 125 -2.84 8.40 -5.15
N HIS A 126 -2.56 7.38 -4.33
CA HIS A 126 -1.24 6.98 -3.88
C HIS A 126 -0.93 5.52 -4.31
N PRO A 127 -0.80 5.24 -5.62
CA PRO A 127 -0.75 3.87 -6.15
C PRO A 127 0.50 3.08 -5.70
N ASN A 128 1.54 3.77 -5.28
CA ASN A 128 2.78 3.15 -4.80
C ASN A 128 2.74 2.75 -3.33
N LEU A 129 1.68 3.12 -2.61
CA LEU A 129 1.53 2.79 -1.20
C LEU A 129 1.08 1.33 -1.05
N ALA A 130 1.79 0.56 -0.22
CA ALA A 130 1.41 -0.82 0.07
C ALA A 130 0.05 -0.87 0.79
N LEU A 131 -0.80 -1.84 0.43
CA LEU A 131 -2.14 -1.98 1.02
C LEU A 131 -2.10 -2.12 2.54
N ASN A 132 -1.12 -2.82 3.09
CA ASN A 132 -0.98 -2.97 4.54
C ASN A 132 -0.66 -1.63 5.22
N ASP A 133 0.17 -0.78 4.62
CA ASP A 133 0.47 0.54 5.15
C ASP A 133 -0.74 1.47 5.05
N ALA A 134 -1.47 1.42 3.95
CA ALA A 134 -2.73 2.15 3.82
C ALA A 134 -3.79 1.70 4.88
N LYS A 135 -3.82 0.41 5.24
CA LYS A 135 -4.66 -0.09 6.33
C LYS A 135 -4.23 0.44 7.69
N GLU A 136 -2.93 0.51 7.97
CA GLU A 136 -2.43 1.11 9.23
C GLU A 136 -2.79 2.60 9.31
N MET A 137 -2.66 3.35 8.21
CA MET A 137 -3.14 4.74 8.13
C MET A 137 -4.64 4.83 8.41
N ALA A 138 -5.46 3.98 7.78
CA ALA A 138 -6.91 3.95 8.01
C ALA A 138 -7.25 3.62 9.46
N LYS A 139 -6.57 2.65 10.09
CA LYS A 139 -6.74 2.33 11.52
C LYS A 139 -6.43 3.51 12.42
N TYR A 140 -5.34 4.22 12.14
CA TYR A 140 -5.01 5.45 12.88
C TYR A 140 -6.14 6.48 12.76
N VAL A 141 -6.59 6.79 11.55
CA VAL A 141 -7.71 7.72 11.35
C VAL A 141 -8.94 7.28 12.14
N MET A 142 -9.27 5.99 12.11
CA MET A 142 -10.42 5.44 12.84
C MET A 142 -10.26 5.46 14.37
N SER A 143 -9.05 5.58 14.88
CA SER A 143 -8.76 5.72 16.32
C SER A 143 -9.01 7.13 16.87
N LEU A 144 -9.21 8.14 16.01
CA LEU A 144 -9.37 9.56 16.38
C LEU A 144 -10.82 9.94 16.75
N LYS A 145 -11.65 8.98 17.11
CA LYS A 145 -13.07 9.21 17.54
C LYS A 145 -13.18 10.11 18.74
#